data_9e5cd56cb5ee4d4bb21381eb015d8c9a
#
_entry.id   9e5cd56cb5ee4d4bb21381eb015d8c9a
#
_cell.length_a   1.000
_cell.length_b   1.000
_cell.length_c   1.000
_cell.angle_alpha   90.00
_cell.angle_beta   90.00
_cell.angle_gamma   90.00
#
_symmetry.space_group_name_H-M   'P 1'
#
loop_
_entity.id
_entity.type
_entity.pdbx_description
1 polymer ?
#
loop_
_entity_poly.entity_id
_entity_poly.type
_entity_poly.pdbx_seq_one_letter_code
_entity_poly.pdbx_strand_id
1 'polypeptide(L)'
;FASELGGNMLFGGMAGKTAFEAARPFYNAYQIGRAYDRLRKDPFQGSGRDVIARMKNHNGETVMLQRGEAIRGENGKIVACGGNAFKRLTGTKSNYGLNKAIYKHDVPREQVTRIPKTIKGKPVETTDLGQDVYMYKARDGNYRVVTSSTPKGKTVSSMYKIER
;
A
#
# COMPACT_ATOMS: atom_id res chain seq x y z
N PHE A 1 19.49 -8.60 -10.79
CA PHE A 1 18.54 -8.43 -11.60
C PHE A 1 18.23 -7.08 -12.05
N ALA A 2 18.18 -6.31 -11.17
CA ALA A 2 17.92 -5.05 -11.57
C ALA A 2 18.87 -4.64 -12.60
N SER A 3 20.02 -5.08 -12.49
CA SER A 3 20.90 -4.59 -13.41
C SER A 3 20.63 -5.21 -14.64
N GLU A 4 20.30 -6.27 -14.66
CA GLU A 4 20.13 -6.84 -15.75
C GLU A 4 19.07 -6.42 -16.33
N LEU A 5 18.23 -6.18 -15.70
CA LEU A 5 17.24 -5.68 -16.19
C LEU A 5 17.65 -4.58 -16.72
N GLY A 6 18.36 -4.01 -16.07
CA GLY A 6 18.69 -2.81 -16.55
C GLY A 6 19.39 -2.98 -17.73
N GLY A 7 20.13 -3.90 -17.71
CA GLY A 7 20.92 -3.97 -18.76
C GLY A 7 20.23 -3.98 -19.96
N ASN A 8 19.42 -4.60 -20.08
CA ASN A 8 18.91 -4.71 -21.17
C ASN A 8 18.18 -3.82 -21.45
N MET A 9 17.85 -3.30 -20.74
CA MET A 9 17.12 -2.45 -20.97
C MET A 9 17.62 -1.52 -21.56
N LEU A 10 18.58 -1.61 -21.76
CA LEU A 10 19.10 -0.72 -22.27
C LEU A 10 18.70 -0.55 -23.48
N PHE A 11 17.97 -1.00 -23.96
CA PHE A 11 17.62 -0.84 -25.09
C PHE A 11 17.07 0.36 -25.23
N GLY A 12 17.00 1.08 -24.75
CA GLY A 12 16.64 2.29 -25.00
C GLY A 12 15.36 2.49 -25.54
N GLY A 13 14.95 3.59 -25.63
CA GLY A 13 13.76 3.91 -26.28
C GLY A 13 12.52 3.42 -25.66
N MET A 14 11.52 3.28 -26.48
CA MET A 14 10.27 2.86 -26.02
C MET A 14 10.31 1.47 -25.52
N ALA A 15 11.09 0.63 -26.10
CA ALA A 15 11.13 -0.76 -25.67
C ALA A 15 11.59 -0.82 -24.23
N GLY A 16 12.62 -0.06 -23.86
CA GLY A 16 13.11 -0.05 -22.51
C GLY A 16 12.08 0.50 -21.54
N LYS A 17 11.37 1.53 -21.98
CA LYS A 17 10.41 2.13 -21.11
C LYS A 17 9.26 1.18 -20.88
N THR A 18 8.81 0.52 -21.93
CA THR A 18 7.72 -0.42 -21.81
C THR A 18 8.10 -1.58 -20.90
N ALA A 19 9.33 -2.08 -21.02
CA ALA A 19 9.77 -3.17 -20.19
C ALA A 19 9.84 -2.75 -18.72
N PHE A 20 10.28 -1.52 -18.45
CA PHE A 20 10.34 -1.05 -17.09
C PHE A 20 8.94 -0.94 -16.51
N GLU A 21 7.99 -0.40 -17.27
CA GLU A 21 6.62 -0.27 -16.76
C GLU A 21 5.99 -1.64 -16.53
N ALA A 22 6.29 -2.62 -17.36
CA ALA A 22 5.76 -3.95 -17.17
C ALA A 22 6.33 -4.62 -15.91
N ALA A 23 7.56 -4.30 -15.55
CA ALA A 23 8.21 -4.87 -14.39
C ALA A 23 7.87 -4.13 -13.09
N ARG A 24 7.34 -2.91 -13.19
CA ARG A 24 7.08 -2.09 -12.00
C ARG A 24 6.25 -2.79 -10.90
N PRO A 25 5.17 -3.50 -11.22
CA PRO A 25 4.39 -4.13 -10.15
C PRO A 25 5.20 -5.17 -9.37
N PHE A 26 6.14 -5.86 -10.03
CA PHE A 26 6.96 -6.85 -9.34
C PHE A 26 7.97 -6.15 -8.43
N TYR A 27 8.54 -5.05 -8.89
CA TYR A 27 9.48 -4.30 -8.09
C TYR A 27 8.76 -3.68 -6.89
N ASN A 28 7.57 -3.13 -7.10
CA ASN A 28 6.79 -2.56 -6.02
C ASN A 28 6.39 -3.64 -5.01
N ALA A 29 6.02 -4.83 -5.48
CA ALA A 29 5.67 -5.93 -4.59
C ALA A 29 6.87 -6.32 -3.71
N TYR A 30 8.07 -6.31 -4.28
CA TYR A 30 9.27 -6.61 -3.54
C TYR A 30 9.52 -5.54 -2.47
N GLN A 31 9.37 -4.26 -2.79
CA GLN A 31 9.53 -3.19 -1.84
C GLN A 31 8.53 -3.34 -0.70
N ILE A 32 7.29 -3.64 -1.02
CA ILE A 32 6.23 -3.79 -0.03
C ILE A 32 6.51 -4.98 0.88
N GLY A 33 6.93 -6.10 0.32
CA GLY A 33 7.23 -7.28 1.11
C GLY A 33 8.35 -7.03 2.10
N ARG A 34 9.39 -6.32 1.68
CA ARG A 34 10.49 -6.00 2.58
C ARG A 34 10.04 -5.06 3.69
N ALA A 35 9.21 -4.09 3.35
CA ALA A 35 8.69 -3.15 4.35
C ALA A 35 7.76 -3.87 5.32
N TYR A 36 6.95 -4.80 4.81
CA TYR A 36 6.06 -5.58 5.66
C TYR A 36 6.87 -6.32 6.73
N ASP A 37 7.94 -6.97 6.31
CA ASP A 37 8.78 -7.72 7.24
C ASP A 37 9.42 -6.82 8.29
N ARG A 38 9.87 -5.61 7.87
CA ARG A 38 10.46 -4.68 8.82
C ARG A 38 9.43 -4.18 9.81
N LEU A 39 8.25 -3.81 9.33
CA LEU A 39 7.22 -3.22 10.19
C LEU A 39 6.57 -4.24 11.11
N ARG A 40 6.59 -5.52 10.76
CA ARG A 40 6.14 -6.54 11.67
C ARG A 40 7.08 -6.63 12.88
N LYS A 41 8.35 -6.34 12.69
CA LYS A 41 9.31 -6.35 13.79
C LYS A 41 9.27 -5.03 14.55
N ASP A 42 9.13 -3.92 13.84
CA ASP A 42 9.16 -2.60 14.46
C ASP A 42 8.29 -1.63 13.67
N PRO A 43 7.03 -1.45 14.06
CA PRO A 43 6.13 -0.56 13.32
C PRO A 43 6.50 0.92 13.41
N PHE A 44 7.43 1.26 14.30
CA PHE A 44 7.81 2.66 14.51
C PHE A 44 9.06 3.06 13.72
N GLN A 45 9.65 2.14 12.96
CA GLN A 45 10.86 2.47 12.23
C GLN A 45 10.56 3.51 11.16
N GLY A 46 11.28 4.61 11.18
CA GLY A 46 11.08 5.70 10.23
C GLY A 46 9.93 6.61 10.64
N SER A 47 9.29 7.20 9.67
CA SER A 47 8.18 8.14 9.86
C SER A 47 6.91 7.60 9.22
N GLY A 48 5.76 7.93 9.77
CA GLY A 48 4.48 7.54 9.18
C GLY A 48 4.32 8.04 7.75
N ARG A 49 5.03 9.10 7.37
CA ARG A 49 4.93 9.64 6.03
C ARG A 49 5.89 9.00 5.05
N ASP A 50 6.76 8.11 5.50
CA ASP A 50 7.72 7.46 4.61
C ASP A 50 6.99 6.71 3.50
N VAL A 51 7.44 6.90 2.28
CA VAL A 51 6.85 6.24 1.12
C VAL A 51 7.55 4.92 0.91
N ILE A 52 6.80 3.84 0.98
CA ILE A 52 7.32 2.49 0.78
C ILE A 52 7.39 2.16 -0.68
N ALA A 53 6.37 2.55 -1.44
CA ALA A 53 6.32 2.27 -2.87
C ALA A 53 5.52 3.32 -3.59
N ARG A 54 5.94 3.64 -4.82
CA ARG A 54 5.18 4.51 -5.70
C ARG A 54 4.75 3.63 -6.85
N MET A 55 3.44 3.52 -7.03
CA MET A 55 2.84 2.58 -7.97
C MET A 55 2.01 3.32 -9.00
N LYS A 56 1.66 2.67 -10.08
CA LYS A 56 0.76 3.25 -11.08
C LYS A 56 -0.59 2.55 -10.97
N ASN A 57 -1.67 3.33 -11.01
CA ASN A 57 -3.01 2.78 -10.96
C ASN A 57 -3.56 2.54 -12.37
N HIS A 58 -4.84 2.20 -12.46
CA HIS A 58 -5.51 1.90 -13.72
C HIS A 58 -5.48 3.06 -14.73
N ASN A 59 -5.33 4.29 -14.25
CA ASN A 59 -5.26 5.47 -15.11
C ASN A 59 -3.83 5.95 -15.33
N GLY A 60 -2.84 5.21 -14.88
CA GLY A 60 -1.45 5.64 -15.01
C GLY A 60 -1.03 6.70 -14.00
N GLU A 61 -1.87 6.97 -13.01
CA GLU A 61 -1.54 7.95 -11.97
C GLU A 61 -0.67 7.31 -10.92
N THR A 62 0.21 8.09 -10.30
CA THR A 62 1.06 7.59 -9.24
C THR A 62 0.28 7.50 -7.94
N VAL A 63 0.34 6.35 -7.29
CA VAL A 63 -0.30 6.10 -6.01
C VAL A 63 0.79 5.68 -5.03
N MET A 64 0.85 6.33 -3.89
CA MET A 64 1.86 6.02 -2.88
C MET A 64 1.31 5.04 -1.86
N LEU A 65 2.16 4.12 -1.40
CA LEU A 65 1.88 3.35 -0.21
C LEU A 65 2.85 3.87 0.85
N GLN A 66 2.33 4.40 1.93
CA GLN A 66 3.15 4.97 2.99
C GLN A 66 3.20 4.03 4.19
N ARG A 67 4.14 4.27 5.11
CA ARG A 67 4.24 3.45 6.31
C ARG A 67 2.97 3.56 7.16
N GLY A 68 2.48 4.76 7.34
CA GLY A 68 1.35 5.01 8.22
C GLY A 68 1.76 5.11 9.67
N GLU A 69 0.89 5.67 10.50
CA GLU A 69 1.18 5.84 11.91
C GLU A 69 0.89 4.58 12.70
N ALA A 70 1.51 4.48 13.86
CA ALA A 70 1.23 3.42 14.81
C ALA A 70 1.59 3.94 16.19
N ILE A 71 0.89 3.47 17.20
CA ILE A 71 1.20 3.80 18.58
C ILE A 71 1.18 2.53 19.40
N ARG A 72 1.76 2.58 20.60
CA ARG A 72 1.71 1.47 21.53
C ARG A 72 0.56 1.76 22.49
N GLY A 73 -0.39 0.86 22.55
CA GLY A 73 -1.53 1.01 23.44
C GLY A 73 -1.20 0.67 24.89
N GLU A 74 -2.21 0.79 25.74
CA GLU A 74 -2.02 0.59 27.17
C GLU A 74 -1.43 -0.75 27.56
N ASN A 75 -1.79 -1.79 26.89
CA ASN A 75 -1.30 -3.13 27.21
C ASN A 75 -0.13 -3.53 26.32
N GLY A 76 0.56 -2.56 25.73
CA GLY A 76 1.69 -2.84 24.87
C GLY A 76 1.31 -3.23 23.45
N LYS A 77 0.01 -3.30 23.15
CA LYS A 77 -0.43 -3.71 21.84
C LYS A 77 -0.25 -2.59 20.84
N ILE A 78 0.08 -2.92 19.61
CA ILE A 78 0.23 -1.92 18.57
C ILE A 78 -1.15 -1.51 18.05
N VAL A 79 -1.39 -0.22 17.99
CA VAL A 79 -2.64 0.35 17.49
C VAL A 79 -2.29 1.22 16.28
N ALA A 80 -2.87 0.93 15.14
CA ALA A 80 -2.58 1.67 13.91
C ALA A 80 -3.72 2.56 13.42
N CYS A 81 -4.87 2.52 14.06
CA CYS A 81 -5.99 3.35 13.65
C CYS A 81 -7.11 3.27 14.68
N GLY A 82 -7.78 4.40 14.87
CA GLY A 82 -8.98 4.42 15.69
C GLY A 82 -8.71 4.56 17.17
N GLY A 83 -9.75 4.91 17.90
CA GLY A 83 -9.68 5.03 19.34
C GLY A 83 -9.18 6.38 19.83
N ASN A 84 -9.47 6.67 21.10
CA ASN A 84 -9.12 7.95 21.67
C ASN A 84 -7.62 8.11 21.89
N ALA A 85 -6.95 7.03 22.28
CA ALA A 85 -5.51 7.10 22.49
C ALA A 85 -4.78 7.40 21.18
N PHE A 86 -5.21 6.79 20.09
CA PHE A 86 -4.59 7.03 18.79
C PHE A 86 -4.81 8.48 18.40
N LYS A 87 -6.01 9.01 18.57
CA LYS A 87 -6.29 10.40 18.23
C LYS A 87 -5.47 11.34 19.08
N ARG A 88 -5.34 11.05 20.37
CA ARG A 88 -4.59 11.93 21.27
C ARG A 88 -3.11 12.01 20.90
N LEU A 89 -2.53 10.88 20.53
CA LEU A 89 -1.10 10.84 20.25
C LEU A 89 -0.74 11.22 18.80
N THR A 90 -1.64 11.04 17.85
CA THR A 90 -1.35 11.34 16.45
C THR A 90 -2.10 12.55 15.92
N GLY A 91 -3.10 13.04 16.64
CA GLY A 91 -3.91 14.17 16.21
C GLY A 91 -5.08 13.81 15.33
N THR A 92 -5.25 12.55 14.97
CA THR A 92 -6.34 12.15 14.09
C THR A 92 -6.79 10.74 14.41
N LYS A 93 -8.06 10.44 14.11
CA LYS A 93 -8.56 9.09 14.26
C LYS A 93 -8.34 8.27 13.01
N SER A 94 -8.03 8.92 11.91
CA SER A 94 -7.85 8.21 10.65
C SER A 94 -6.38 7.95 10.40
N ASN A 95 -6.11 6.92 9.66
CA ASN A 95 -4.76 6.55 9.31
C ASN A 95 -4.81 5.90 7.93
N TYR A 96 -3.65 5.71 7.34
CA TYR A 96 -3.53 5.06 6.06
C TYR A 96 -2.20 4.32 6.03
N GLY A 97 -1.99 3.54 5.00
CA GLY A 97 -0.68 2.95 4.80
C GLY A 97 -0.54 1.54 5.32
N LEU A 98 0.70 1.09 5.32
CA LEU A 98 1.00 -0.31 5.56
C LEU A 98 0.77 -0.73 7.01
N ASN A 99 1.09 0.13 7.97
CA ASN A 99 0.84 -0.21 9.36
C ASN A 99 -0.64 -0.47 9.63
N LYS A 100 -1.52 0.28 8.95
CA LYS A 100 -2.95 0.06 9.11
C LYS A 100 -3.34 -1.32 8.58
N ALA A 101 -2.81 -1.71 7.43
CA ALA A 101 -3.10 -3.01 6.86
C ALA A 101 -2.61 -4.14 7.78
N ILE A 102 -1.44 -3.98 8.37
CA ILE A 102 -0.87 -5.00 9.23
C ILE A 102 -1.57 -5.08 10.58
N TYR A 103 -1.67 -3.94 11.26
CA TYR A 103 -2.06 -3.95 12.68
C TYR A 103 -3.52 -3.65 12.94
N LYS A 104 -4.22 -3.04 11.98
CA LYS A 104 -5.65 -2.80 12.13
C LYS A 104 -6.45 -3.92 11.46
N HIS A 105 -6.02 -4.32 10.28
CA HIS A 105 -6.81 -5.24 9.45
C HIS A 105 -6.18 -6.63 9.32
N ASP A 106 -4.99 -6.82 9.91
CA ASP A 106 -4.33 -8.13 9.95
C ASP A 106 -4.19 -8.79 8.57
N VAL A 107 -3.84 -8.00 7.58
CA VAL A 107 -3.70 -8.49 6.22
C VAL A 107 -2.37 -9.24 6.09
N PRO A 108 -2.37 -10.49 5.58
CA PRO A 108 -1.12 -11.25 5.47
C PRO A 108 -0.19 -10.66 4.41
N ARG A 109 1.07 -10.98 4.55
CA ARG A 109 2.12 -10.49 3.65
C ARG A 109 1.82 -10.76 2.19
N GLU A 110 1.41 -11.98 1.88
CA GLU A 110 1.17 -12.36 0.49
C GLU A 110 0.00 -11.59 -0.13
N GLN A 111 -0.89 -11.06 0.69
CA GLN A 111 -1.98 -10.28 0.17
C GLN A 111 -1.59 -8.82 0.01
N VAL A 112 -0.83 -8.27 0.95
CA VAL A 112 -0.40 -6.88 0.85
C VAL A 112 0.48 -6.67 -0.39
N THR A 113 1.30 -7.64 -0.73
CA THR A 113 2.18 -7.52 -1.88
C THR A 113 1.43 -7.55 -3.21
N ARG A 114 0.12 -7.82 -3.19
CA ARG A 114 -0.69 -7.79 -4.40
C ARG A 114 -1.27 -6.41 -4.71
N ILE A 115 -1.06 -5.43 -3.83
CA ILE A 115 -1.57 -4.08 -4.07
C ILE A 115 -1.16 -3.52 -5.43
N PRO A 116 0.11 -3.58 -5.85
CA PRO A 116 0.51 -2.96 -7.11
C PRO A 116 -0.26 -3.52 -8.30
N LYS A 117 -0.47 -4.84 -8.33
CA LYS A 117 -1.15 -5.46 -9.43
C LYS A 117 -2.64 -5.16 -9.35
N THR A 118 -3.20 -5.12 -8.15
CA THR A 118 -4.63 -4.89 -7.95
C THR A 118 -5.06 -3.52 -8.45
N ILE A 119 -4.30 -2.48 -8.15
CA ILE A 119 -4.71 -1.12 -8.53
C ILE A 119 -4.47 -0.81 -10.01
N LYS A 120 -3.81 -1.70 -10.73
CA LYS A 120 -3.68 -1.53 -12.18
C LYS A 120 -4.96 -1.96 -12.88
N GLY A 121 -5.79 -2.74 -12.22
CA GLY A 121 -7.06 -3.16 -12.79
C GLY A 121 -8.14 -2.12 -12.58
N LYS A 122 -9.28 -2.31 -13.19
CA LYS A 122 -10.36 -1.36 -13.09
C LYS A 122 -10.95 -1.38 -11.68
N PRO A 123 -11.21 -0.22 -11.08
CA PRO A 123 -11.87 -0.20 -9.77
C PRO A 123 -13.32 -0.66 -9.89
N VAL A 124 -13.85 -1.25 -8.85
CA VAL A 124 -15.24 -1.68 -8.83
C VAL A 124 -16.16 -0.52 -8.50
N GLU A 125 -15.62 0.55 -7.94
CA GLU A 125 -16.40 1.69 -7.55
C GLU A 125 -15.52 2.91 -7.39
N THR A 126 -16.04 4.10 -7.68
CA THR A 126 -15.38 5.35 -7.34
C THR A 126 -16.40 6.12 -6.49
N THR A 127 -16.03 6.45 -5.26
CA THR A 127 -16.96 7.09 -4.34
C THR A 127 -17.13 8.58 -4.65
N ASP A 128 -18.10 9.21 -4.03
CA ASP A 128 -18.34 10.63 -4.21
C ASP A 128 -17.14 11.46 -3.74
N LEU A 129 -16.35 10.93 -2.84
CA LEU A 129 -15.18 11.64 -2.34
C LEU A 129 -13.96 11.42 -3.22
N GLY A 130 -14.13 10.72 -4.33
CA GLY A 130 -13.03 10.49 -5.26
C GLY A 130 -12.13 9.34 -4.86
N GLN A 131 -12.59 8.45 -4.00
CA GLN A 131 -11.81 7.27 -3.65
C GLN A 131 -12.08 6.18 -4.65
N ASP A 132 -11.04 5.52 -5.10
CA ASP A 132 -11.18 4.35 -5.97
C ASP A 132 -11.12 3.10 -5.11
N VAL A 133 -12.06 2.20 -5.32
CA VAL A 133 -12.15 0.95 -4.58
C VAL A 133 -11.87 -0.19 -5.53
N TYR A 134 -10.84 -0.97 -5.22
CA TYR A 134 -10.46 -2.12 -6.03
C TYR A 134 -10.72 -3.39 -5.22
N MET A 135 -11.02 -4.48 -5.91
CA MET A 135 -11.26 -5.75 -5.24
C MET A 135 -10.62 -6.88 -5.99
N TYR A 136 -10.20 -7.90 -5.28
CA TYR A 136 -9.75 -9.12 -5.92
C TYR A 136 -10.10 -10.32 -5.04
N LYS A 137 -10.16 -11.50 -5.66
CA LYS A 137 -10.43 -12.73 -4.95
C LYS A 137 -9.12 -13.40 -4.64
N ALA A 138 -8.96 -13.85 -3.41
CA ALA A 138 -7.80 -14.64 -3.01
C ALA A 138 -8.32 -15.98 -2.48
N ARG A 139 -7.39 -16.87 -2.18
CA ARG A 139 -7.77 -18.18 -1.68
C ARG A 139 -8.52 -18.07 -0.35
N ASP A 140 -8.13 -17.16 0.51
CA ASP A 140 -8.71 -17.02 1.83
C ASP A 140 -9.85 -16.01 1.89
N GLY A 141 -10.29 -15.48 0.77
CA GLY A 141 -11.42 -14.56 0.74
C GLY A 141 -11.19 -13.40 -0.22
N ASN A 142 -12.09 -12.46 -0.20
CA ASN A 142 -12.01 -11.28 -1.07
C ASN A 142 -11.35 -10.14 -0.33
N TYR A 143 -10.52 -9.38 -1.04
CA TYR A 143 -9.84 -8.23 -0.46
C TYR A 143 -10.23 -6.96 -1.17
N ARG A 144 -10.23 -5.87 -0.43
CA ARG A 144 -10.56 -4.55 -0.96
C ARG A 144 -9.36 -3.63 -0.70
N VAL A 145 -8.99 -2.88 -1.73
CA VAL A 145 -7.95 -1.87 -1.63
C VAL A 145 -8.58 -0.54 -1.98
N VAL A 146 -8.43 0.45 -1.12
CA VAL A 146 -9.03 1.77 -1.33
C VAL A 146 -7.91 2.78 -1.46
N THR A 147 -7.98 3.61 -2.51
CA THR A 147 -7.04 4.70 -2.68
C THR A 147 -7.78 6.02 -2.56
N SER A 148 -7.13 7.01 -2.00
CA SER A 148 -7.74 8.32 -1.78
C SER A 148 -6.86 9.42 -2.37
N SER A 149 -7.46 10.52 -2.79
CA SER A 149 -6.74 11.68 -3.26
C SER A 149 -6.43 12.59 -2.09
N THR A 150 -5.22 13.09 -2.04
CA THR A 150 -4.79 14.04 -1.00
C THR A 150 -4.15 15.22 -1.72
N PRO A 151 -3.90 16.32 -1.02
CA PRO A 151 -3.19 17.44 -1.64
C PRO A 151 -1.82 17.07 -2.17
N LYS A 152 -1.22 16.00 -1.66
CA LYS A 152 0.10 15.55 -2.11
C LYS A 152 0.03 14.45 -3.16
N GLY A 153 -1.16 14.05 -3.58
CA GLY A 153 -1.36 13.00 -4.57
C GLY A 153 -2.20 11.87 -4.03
N LYS A 154 -2.25 10.77 -4.77
CA LYS A 154 -3.05 9.63 -4.36
C LYS A 154 -2.26 8.72 -3.44
N THR A 155 -2.95 8.10 -2.49
CA THR A 155 -2.31 7.21 -1.53
C THR A 155 -3.25 6.03 -1.25
N VAL A 156 -2.68 4.89 -0.87
CA VAL A 156 -3.47 3.75 -0.43
C VAL A 156 -3.97 4.08 0.97
N SER A 157 -5.27 4.22 1.13
CA SER A 157 -5.86 4.59 2.40
C SER A 157 -6.29 3.39 3.23
N SER A 158 -6.65 2.28 2.61
CA SER A 158 -7.06 1.09 3.35
C SER A 158 -6.86 -0.16 2.53
N MET A 159 -6.61 -1.26 3.21
CA MET A 159 -6.68 -2.57 2.60
C MET A 159 -7.21 -3.53 3.66
N TYR A 160 -8.22 -4.30 3.32
CA TYR A 160 -8.81 -5.24 4.28
C TYR A 160 -9.54 -6.37 3.58
N LYS A 161 -9.73 -7.45 4.33
CA LYS A 161 -10.45 -8.60 3.85
C LYS A 161 -11.94 -8.36 4.08
N ILE A 162 -12.75 -8.67 3.08
CA ILE A 162 -14.18 -8.52 3.19
C ILE A 162 -14.73 -9.80 3.79
N GLU A 163 -15.49 -9.63 4.87
CA GLU A 163 -16.05 -10.79 5.51
C GLU A 163 -17.18 -11.33 4.68
N ARG A 164 -17.26 -12.60 4.62
CA ARG A 164 -18.34 -13.06 3.87
C ARG A 164 -18.32 -14.37 3.83
#